data_751ec393e4d9e8ef64cdd07854488b87
#
_entry.id   751ec393e4d9e8ef64cdd07854488b87
#
_cell.length_a   1.000
_cell.length_b   1.000
_cell.length_c   1.000
_cell.angle_alpha   90.00
_cell.angle_beta   90.00
_cell.angle_gamma   90.00
#
_symmetry.space_group_name_H-M   'P 1'
#
loop_
_entity.id
_entity.type
_entity.pdbx_description
1 polymer ?
#
loop_
_entity_poly.entity_id
_entity_poly.type
_entity_poly.pdbx_seq_one_letter_code
_entity_poly.pdbx_strand_id
1 'polypeptide(L)'
;MKKYLILLFTVLTSLHVSAQSDGSQLWLGKQYANSCQVISQLPNNTTAKIAKQELEYNWRGKNVELKIDKSLNLGEGYNIYARPAQQGDNIQYEATITASNPIGLLYGAYELIRLQNTDAYNTGSGNQQNFSKAIDETEKPQVGLRILNHWDNLDGSIERGYAGKSIFKWEEIKLGKNGKGGSISKSLHDRLITYARANASLGINGSVLNNVNASPKMMTAEYINKVKIIANILRPYGIRVYLSINFASPMALGYTKTADPLDKKVQQWWKKKAKEIYATIPDFGGFLVKANSEGQPGPGDYHRTHADGANMLADAVKPYGGIIMWRSFVYG
;
A
#
# COMPACT_ATOMS: atom_id res chain seq x y z
N MET A 1 -77.53 -5.96 -10.42
CA MET A 1 -76.41 -5.44 -9.66
C MET A 1 -75.18 -6.30 -9.94
N LYS A 2 -74.28 -5.81 -10.78
CA LYS A 2 -73.04 -6.53 -11.13
C LYS A 2 -71.95 -6.06 -10.15
N LYS A 3 -71.42 -7.00 -9.33
CA LYS A 3 -70.29 -6.78 -8.48
C LYS A 3 -69.05 -6.89 -9.33
N TYR A 4 -68.29 -5.79 -9.48
CA TYR A 4 -66.99 -5.78 -10.09
C TYR A 4 -65.99 -6.18 -9.02
N LEU A 5 -65.34 -7.32 -9.21
CA LEU A 5 -64.20 -7.80 -8.44
C LEU A 5 -62.94 -7.08 -8.99
N ILE A 6 -62.44 -6.10 -8.29
CA ILE A 6 -61.16 -5.47 -8.63
C ILE A 6 -60.06 -6.36 -8.10
N LEU A 7 -59.38 -7.05 -9.01
CA LEU A 7 -58.20 -7.85 -8.72
C LEU A 7 -57.01 -6.85 -8.65
N LEU A 8 -56.59 -6.55 -7.44
CA LEU A 8 -55.39 -5.70 -7.21
C LEU A 8 -54.17 -6.57 -7.49
N PHE A 9 -53.58 -6.46 -8.68
CA PHE A 9 -52.26 -7.01 -8.99
C PHE A 9 -51.24 -6.14 -8.31
N THR A 10 -50.83 -6.52 -7.12
CA THR A 10 -49.59 -6.00 -6.51
C THR A 10 -48.40 -6.57 -7.27
N VAL A 11 -47.91 -5.81 -8.22
CA VAL A 11 -46.58 -6.06 -8.80
C VAL A 11 -45.59 -5.80 -7.71
N LEU A 12 -45.10 -6.85 -7.04
CA LEU A 12 -43.87 -6.79 -6.25
C LEU A 12 -42.75 -6.59 -7.26
N THR A 13 -42.45 -5.34 -7.57
CA THR A 13 -41.12 -4.98 -8.06
C THR A 13 -40.18 -5.26 -6.92
N SER A 14 -39.52 -6.40 -6.96
CA SER A 14 -38.33 -6.65 -6.19
C SER A 14 -37.32 -5.57 -6.61
N LEU A 15 -37.28 -4.49 -5.85
CA LEU A 15 -36.16 -3.59 -5.86
C LEU A 15 -34.94 -4.45 -5.46
N HIS A 16 -34.24 -4.94 -6.47
CA HIS A 16 -32.86 -5.33 -6.27
C HIS A 16 -32.13 -4.07 -5.87
N VAL A 17 -32.15 -3.80 -4.58
CA VAL A 17 -31.16 -2.91 -4.01
C VAL A 17 -29.85 -3.64 -4.29
N SER A 18 -29.17 -3.24 -5.36
CA SER A 18 -27.76 -3.56 -5.52
C SER A 18 -27.12 -3.04 -4.25
N ALA A 19 -26.91 -3.93 -3.29
CA ALA A 19 -26.08 -3.58 -2.14
C ALA A 19 -24.79 -3.03 -2.74
N GLN A 20 -24.56 -1.75 -2.49
CA GLN A 20 -23.36 -1.09 -2.97
C GLN A 20 -22.20 -1.96 -2.49
N SER A 21 -21.44 -2.53 -3.42
CA SER A 21 -20.40 -3.48 -3.10
C SER A 21 -19.44 -2.81 -2.12
N ASP A 22 -19.32 -3.37 -0.92
CA ASP A 22 -18.37 -2.93 0.10
C ASP A 22 -16.92 -3.34 -0.24
N GLY A 23 -16.70 -3.88 -1.43
CA GLY A 23 -15.44 -4.43 -1.88
C GLY A 23 -15.21 -5.88 -1.50
N SER A 24 -16.05 -6.50 -0.67
CA SER A 24 -15.91 -7.91 -0.26
C SER A 24 -16.09 -8.90 -1.41
N GLN A 25 -16.77 -8.46 -2.47
CA GLN A 25 -17.03 -9.24 -3.68
C GLN A 25 -16.05 -8.92 -4.83
N LEU A 26 -15.10 -8.02 -4.63
CA LEU A 26 -14.05 -7.76 -5.60
C LEU A 26 -13.14 -8.99 -5.74
N TRP A 27 -12.43 -9.07 -6.85
CA TRP A 27 -11.58 -10.21 -7.18
C TRP A 27 -10.58 -10.59 -6.07
N LEU A 28 -10.13 -9.65 -5.25
CA LEU A 28 -9.22 -9.87 -4.12
C LEU A 28 -9.97 -10.22 -2.82
N GLY A 29 -11.28 -9.95 -2.71
CA GLY A 29 -12.02 -10.04 -1.47
C GLY A 29 -12.43 -11.45 -1.07
N LYS A 30 -12.60 -12.37 -2.02
CA LYS A 30 -13.08 -13.73 -1.75
C LYS A 30 -11.93 -14.64 -1.32
N GLN A 31 -12.15 -15.37 -0.23
CA GLN A 31 -11.30 -16.50 0.15
C GLN A 31 -12.07 -17.78 -0.11
N TYR A 32 -11.42 -18.74 -0.72
CA TYR A 32 -11.97 -20.05 -1.00
C TYR A 32 -11.27 -21.08 -0.12
N ALA A 33 -12.04 -22.05 0.42
CA ALA A 33 -11.43 -23.24 0.99
C ALA A 33 -10.85 -24.07 -0.16
N ASN A 34 -9.55 -24.10 -0.29
CA ASN A 34 -8.90 -24.69 -1.46
C ASN A 34 -7.95 -25.84 -1.13
N SER A 35 -7.88 -26.78 -2.08
CA SER A 35 -6.93 -27.88 -2.09
C SER A 35 -5.67 -27.59 -2.93
N CYS A 36 -5.42 -26.34 -3.29
CA CYS A 36 -4.25 -25.95 -4.04
C CYS A 36 -2.98 -26.26 -3.27
N GLN A 37 -2.07 -26.99 -3.88
CA GLN A 37 -0.70 -27.13 -3.35
C GLN A 37 0.20 -26.09 -3.95
N VAL A 38 0.85 -25.31 -3.10
CA VAL A 38 1.90 -24.37 -3.53
C VAL A 38 3.26 -25.02 -3.26
N ILE A 39 3.93 -25.37 -4.34
CA ILE A 39 5.28 -25.96 -4.31
C ILE A 39 6.29 -24.82 -4.30
N SER A 40 7.14 -24.76 -3.29
CA SER A 40 8.15 -23.71 -3.22
C SER A 40 9.39 -24.18 -2.49
N GLN A 41 10.55 -23.95 -3.08
CA GLN A 41 11.87 -24.06 -2.43
C GLN A 41 12.43 -22.67 -2.12
N LEU A 42 11.59 -21.81 -1.55
CA LEU A 42 11.93 -20.43 -1.32
C LEU A 42 12.69 -20.25 -0.01
N PRO A 43 13.61 -19.28 0.05
CA PRO A 43 14.24 -18.91 1.30
C PRO A 43 13.20 -18.46 2.32
N ASN A 44 13.53 -18.53 3.60
CA ASN A 44 12.63 -18.10 4.68
C ASN A 44 12.40 -16.59 4.63
N ASN A 45 11.48 -16.16 3.78
CA ASN A 45 11.13 -14.76 3.51
C ASN A 45 9.64 -14.56 3.72
N THR A 46 9.27 -13.52 4.49
CA THR A 46 7.87 -13.24 4.85
C THR A 46 7.01 -12.92 3.63
N THR A 47 7.52 -12.17 2.65
CA THR A 47 6.79 -11.84 1.42
C THR A 47 6.48 -13.09 0.59
N ALA A 48 7.45 -14.00 0.46
CA ALA A 48 7.26 -15.27 -0.24
C ALA A 48 6.23 -16.16 0.47
N LYS A 49 6.22 -16.16 1.81
CA LYS A 49 5.17 -16.85 2.59
C LYS A 49 3.79 -16.25 2.35
N ILE A 50 3.68 -14.94 2.25
CA ILE A 50 2.41 -14.26 1.94
C ILE A 50 1.96 -14.66 0.52
N ALA A 51 2.83 -14.63 -0.49
CA ALA A 51 2.49 -15.06 -1.84
C ALA A 51 1.95 -16.50 -1.86
N LYS A 52 2.61 -17.40 -1.13
CA LYS A 52 2.15 -18.77 -0.95
C LYS A 52 0.76 -18.83 -0.33
N GLN A 53 0.53 -18.14 0.79
CA GLN A 53 -0.76 -18.13 1.49
C GLN A 53 -1.87 -17.54 0.64
N GLU A 54 -1.62 -16.45 -0.11
CA GLU A 54 -2.62 -15.87 -1.01
C GLU A 54 -3.08 -16.87 -2.06
N LEU A 55 -2.15 -17.65 -2.64
CA LEU A 55 -2.49 -18.69 -3.60
C LEU A 55 -3.22 -19.85 -2.95
N GLU A 56 -2.78 -20.34 -1.80
CA GLU A 56 -3.43 -21.42 -1.07
C GLU A 56 -4.89 -21.11 -0.73
N TYR A 57 -5.20 -19.84 -0.42
CA TYR A 57 -6.55 -19.42 -0.07
C TYR A 57 -7.42 -18.99 -1.25
N ASN A 58 -6.83 -18.52 -2.35
CA ASN A 58 -7.57 -17.82 -3.39
C ASN A 58 -7.47 -18.48 -4.77
N TRP A 59 -6.44 -19.26 -5.06
CA TRP A 59 -6.30 -19.94 -6.34
C TRP A 59 -7.13 -21.24 -6.36
N ARG A 60 -7.94 -21.41 -7.41
CA ARG A 60 -8.81 -22.59 -7.59
C ARG A 60 -8.26 -23.62 -8.57
N GLY A 61 -7.12 -23.35 -9.16
CA GLY A 61 -6.41 -24.30 -9.98
C GLY A 61 -5.75 -25.41 -9.13
N LYS A 62 -5.00 -26.30 -9.79
CA LYS A 62 -4.41 -27.48 -9.15
C LYS A 62 -3.17 -27.08 -8.33
N ASN A 63 -2.04 -26.99 -8.96
CA ASN A 63 -0.77 -26.72 -8.30
C ASN A 63 -0.19 -25.39 -8.79
N VAL A 64 0.49 -24.67 -7.90
CA VAL A 64 1.31 -23.52 -8.27
C VAL A 64 2.73 -23.72 -7.80
N GLU A 65 3.68 -23.56 -8.70
CA GLU A 65 5.10 -23.56 -8.37
C GLU A 65 5.61 -22.11 -8.30
N LEU A 66 6.28 -21.75 -7.20
CA LEU A 66 6.91 -20.45 -7.03
C LEU A 66 8.43 -20.59 -7.19
N LYS A 67 9.01 -19.81 -8.10
CA LYS A 67 10.44 -19.83 -8.43
C LYS A 67 11.07 -18.45 -8.31
N ILE A 68 12.27 -18.39 -7.74
CA ILE A 68 13.13 -17.20 -7.81
C ILE A 68 14.23 -17.47 -8.84
N ASP A 69 14.24 -16.65 -9.89
CA ASP A 69 15.31 -16.61 -10.89
C ASP A 69 15.81 -15.19 -11.09
N LYS A 70 16.95 -14.91 -10.48
CA LYS A 70 17.56 -13.56 -10.55
C LYS A 70 18.06 -13.21 -11.95
N SER A 71 18.30 -14.21 -12.82
CA SER A 71 18.81 -13.99 -14.19
C SER A 71 17.79 -13.29 -15.07
N LEU A 72 16.49 -13.37 -14.75
CA LEU A 72 15.41 -12.70 -15.49
C LEU A 72 15.47 -11.17 -15.39
N ASN A 73 16.10 -10.63 -14.35
CA ASN A 73 16.25 -9.19 -14.15
C ASN A 73 14.94 -8.39 -14.29
N LEU A 74 13.85 -8.94 -13.77
CA LEU A 74 12.51 -8.33 -13.86
C LEU A 74 12.27 -7.23 -12.81
N GLY A 75 13.21 -6.98 -11.90
CA GLY A 75 12.97 -6.08 -10.77
C GLY A 75 11.82 -6.59 -9.91
N GLU A 76 10.76 -5.80 -9.74
CA GLU A 76 9.52 -6.19 -9.04
C GLU A 76 8.53 -6.95 -9.96
N GLY A 77 8.93 -7.28 -11.18
CA GLY A 77 8.11 -8.01 -12.14
C GLY A 77 8.11 -9.52 -11.94
N TYR A 78 7.31 -10.19 -12.76
CA TYR A 78 7.09 -11.63 -12.71
C TYR A 78 6.84 -12.19 -14.13
N ASN A 79 6.99 -13.50 -14.25
CA ASN A 79 6.44 -14.29 -15.35
C ASN A 79 5.41 -15.27 -14.76
N ILE A 80 4.28 -15.39 -15.41
CA ILE A 80 3.25 -16.40 -15.12
C ILE A 80 3.16 -17.33 -16.33
N TYR A 81 3.41 -18.60 -16.11
CA TYR A 81 3.09 -19.65 -17.05
C TYR A 81 2.02 -20.55 -16.45
N ALA A 82 0.85 -20.62 -17.08
CA ALA A 82 -0.21 -21.50 -16.63
C ALA A 82 -0.77 -22.29 -17.80
N ARG A 83 -1.01 -23.57 -17.61
CA ARG A 83 -1.54 -24.48 -18.63
C ARG A 83 -2.71 -25.28 -18.08
N PRO A 84 -3.68 -25.65 -18.96
CA PRO A 84 -4.72 -26.58 -18.60
C PRO A 84 -4.08 -27.94 -18.30
N ALA A 85 -4.47 -28.53 -17.18
CA ALA A 85 -4.15 -29.90 -16.81
C ALA A 85 -5.43 -30.71 -16.73
N GLN A 86 -5.55 -31.76 -17.52
CA GLN A 86 -6.74 -32.61 -17.56
C GLN A 86 -6.77 -33.52 -16.34
N GLN A 87 -7.89 -33.52 -15.61
CA GLN A 87 -8.14 -34.45 -14.51
C GLN A 87 -9.56 -35.00 -14.65
N GLY A 88 -9.68 -36.17 -15.32
CA GLY A 88 -10.99 -36.72 -15.70
C GLY A 88 -11.73 -35.76 -16.63
N ASP A 89 -13.00 -35.51 -16.35
CA ASP A 89 -13.87 -34.59 -17.12
C ASP A 89 -13.64 -33.10 -16.72
N ASN A 90 -12.79 -32.82 -15.72
CA ASN A 90 -12.50 -31.47 -15.25
C ASN A 90 -11.15 -30.97 -15.76
N ILE A 91 -11.14 -29.75 -16.28
CA ILE A 91 -9.90 -29.04 -16.63
C ILE A 91 -9.52 -28.18 -15.42
N GLN A 92 -8.35 -28.45 -14.86
CA GLN A 92 -7.71 -27.63 -13.83
C GLN A 92 -6.44 -27.01 -14.39
N TYR A 93 -5.97 -25.93 -13.76
CA TYR A 93 -4.72 -25.29 -14.19
C TYR A 93 -3.58 -25.63 -13.26
N GLU A 94 -2.43 -25.90 -13.86
CA GLU A 94 -1.14 -25.87 -13.20
C GLU A 94 -0.44 -24.57 -13.60
N ALA A 95 0.13 -23.88 -12.63
CA ALA A 95 0.80 -22.62 -12.87
C ALA A 95 2.22 -22.60 -12.29
N THR A 96 3.08 -21.85 -12.93
CA THR A 96 4.41 -21.48 -12.39
C THR A 96 4.49 -19.98 -12.38
N ILE A 97 4.90 -19.41 -11.24
CA ILE A 97 5.21 -17.99 -11.12
C ILE A 97 6.71 -17.87 -10.88
N THR A 98 7.40 -17.21 -11.80
CA THR A 98 8.84 -16.97 -11.70
C THR A 98 9.12 -15.48 -11.56
N ALA A 99 9.96 -15.09 -10.62
CA ALA A 99 10.30 -13.70 -10.38
C ALA A 99 11.77 -13.54 -9.97
N SER A 100 12.32 -12.34 -10.10
CA SER A 100 13.71 -12.07 -9.70
C SER A 100 13.87 -11.91 -8.17
N ASN A 101 12.77 -11.69 -7.45
CA ASN A 101 12.76 -11.51 -6.00
C ASN A 101 11.36 -11.83 -5.40
N PRO A 102 11.22 -11.90 -4.06
CA PRO A 102 9.96 -12.26 -3.41
C PRO A 102 8.78 -11.33 -3.70
N ILE A 103 9.02 -10.04 -3.95
CA ILE A 103 7.96 -9.08 -4.26
C ILE A 103 7.33 -9.38 -5.63
N GLY A 104 8.13 -9.72 -6.63
CA GLY A 104 7.62 -10.16 -7.92
C GLY A 104 6.76 -11.42 -7.81
N LEU A 105 7.12 -12.37 -6.92
CA LEU A 105 6.27 -13.54 -6.66
C LEU A 105 4.92 -13.13 -6.07
N LEU A 106 4.89 -12.17 -5.15
CA LEU A 106 3.65 -11.69 -4.56
C LEU A 106 2.76 -10.99 -5.59
N TYR A 107 3.35 -10.14 -6.44
CA TYR A 107 2.61 -9.49 -7.52
C TYR A 107 2.09 -10.50 -8.55
N GLY A 108 2.90 -11.48 -8.93
CA GLY A 108 2.48 -12.56 -9.80
C GLY A 108 1.38 -13.44 -9.20
N ALA A 109 1.42 -13.68 -7.88
CA ALA A 109 0.35 -14.39 -7.18
C ALA A 109 -0.99 -13.63 -7.24
N TYR A 110 -0.97 -12.32 -6.98
CA TYR A 110 -2.17 -11.49 -7.11
C TYR A 110 -2.67 -11.41 -8.55
N GLU A 111 -1.77 -11.33 -9.53
CA GLU A 111 -2.16 -11.32 -10.94
C GLU A 111 -2.83 -12.64 -11.35
N LEU A 112 -2.25 -13.77 -10.98
CA LEU A 112 -2.87 -15.08 -11.27
C LEU A 112 -4.27 -15.19 -10.66
N ILE A 113 -4.46 -14.72 -9.43
CA ILE A 113 -5.77 -14.65 -8.75
C ILE A 113 -6.71 -13.68 -9.48
N ARG A 114 -6.21 -12.53 -9.93
CA ARG A 114 -6.99 -11.56 -10.70
C ARG A 114 -7.48 -12.15 -12.01
N LEU A 115 -6.60 -12.76 -12.77
CA LEU A 115 -6.94 -13.41 -14.04
C LEU A 115 -8.04 -14.45 -13.86
N GLN A 116 -7.96 -15.25 -12.79
CA GLN A 116 -8.98 -16.22 -12.44
C GLN A 116 -10.33 -15.56 -12.12
N ASN A 117 -10.31 -14.48 -11.32
CA ASN A 117 -11.52 -13.89 -10.75
C ASN A 117 -12.20 -12.86 -11.65
N THR A 118 -11.51 -12.38 -12.68
CA THR A 118 -12.07 -11.44 -13.67
C THR A 118 -12.50 -12.12 -14.96
N ASP A 119 -12.47 -13.45 -15.02
CA ASP A 119 -12.77 -14.23 -16.21
C ASP A 119 -12.00 -13.78 -17.47
N ALA A 120 -10.83 -13.17 -17.29
CA ALA A 120 -10.04 -12.59 -18.36
C ALA A 120 -9.68 -13.61 -19.47
N TYR A 121 -9.69 -14.90 -19.13
CA TYR A 121 -9.40 -16.02 -20.05
C TYR A 121 -10.56 -17.02 -20.14
N ASN A 122 -11.73 -16.67 -19.66
CA ASN A 122 -12.90 -17.55 -19.69
C ASN A 122 -13.62 -17.41 -21.04
N THR A 123 -13.60 -18.45 -21.86
CA THR A 123 -14.31 -18.50 -23.15
C THR A 123 -15.57 -19.36 -23.10
N GLY A 124 -15.98 -19.85 -21.95
CA GLY A 124 -17.11 -20.76 -21.77
C GLY A 124 -18.29 -20.13 -21.03
N SER A 125 -19.51 -20.25 -21.59
CA SER A 125 -20.73 -19.96 -20.88
C SER A 125 -21.01 -21.09 -19.86
N GLY A 126 -20.89 -20.78 -18.57
CA GLY A 126 -21.24 -21.71 -17.50
C GLY A 126 -20.34 -21.56 -16.27
N ASN A 127 -20.79 -22.14 -15.16
CA ASN A 127 -20.12 -22.11 -13.85
C ASN A 127 -18.74 -22.80 -13.78
N GLN A 128 -18.15 -23.21 -14.90
CA GLN A 128 -16.84 -23.81 -14.99
C GLN A 128 -15.85 -22.77 -15.49
N GLN A 129 -14.97 -22.33 -14.63
CA GLN A 129 -13.87 -21.44 -14.96
C GLN A 129 -12.75 -22.24 -15.66
N ASN A 130 -12.93 -22.45 -16.95
CA ASN A 130 -11.96 -23.11 -17.78
C ASN A 130 -11.21 -22.05 -18.58
N PHE A 131 -9.97 -21.78 -18.19
CA PHE A 131 -9.05 -21.15 -19.11
C PHE A 131 -8.87 -22.05 -20.33
N SER A 132 -9.29 -21.60 -21.47
CA SER A 132 -9.21 -22.44 -22.69
C SER A 132 -7.83 -22.46 -23.33
N LYS A 133 -6.92 -21.57 -22.87
CA LYS A 133 -5.58 -21.41 -23.44
C LYS A 133 -4.53 -21.34 -22.35
N ALA A 134 -3.31 -21.76 -22.69
CA ALA A 134 -2.16 -21.49 -21.84
C ALA A 134 -1.93 -19.99 -21.70
N ILE A 135 -1.51 -19.58 -20.50
CA ILE A 135 -1.09 -18.23 -20.17
C ILE A 135 0.43 -18.25 -20.14
N ASP A 136 1.06 -17.31 -20.82
CA ASP A 136 2.51 -17.06 -20.72
C ASP A 136 2.69 -15.54 -20.77
N GLU A 137 2.71 -14.94 -19.58
CA GLU A 137 2.74 -13.49 -19.43
C GLU A 137 3.93 -13.07 -18.59
N THR A 138 4.68 -12.12 -19.11
CA THR A 138 5.76 -11.47 -18.36
C THR A 138 5.43 -10.01 -18.18
N GLU A 139 5.31 -9.61 -16.93
CA GLU A 139 4.99 -8.23 -16.55
C GLU A 139 6.10 -7.61 -15.71
N LYS A 140 6.37 -6.34 -15.98
CA LYS A 140 7.36 -5.55 -15.26
C LYS A 140 6.83 -4.13 -15.05
N PRO A 141 6.84 -3.61 -13.82
CA PRO A 141 6.43 -2.23 -13.59
C PRO A 141 7.26 -1.24 -14.40
N GLN A 142 6.59 -0.36 -15.16
CA GLN A 142 7.24 0.67 -15.99
C GLN A 142 7.80 1.82 -15.14
N VAL A 143 7.22 2.04 -13.95
CA VAL A 143 7.60 3.12 -13.04
C VAL A 143 8.08 2.55 -11.72
N GLY A 144 9.27 2.96 -11.27
CA GLY A 144 9.90 2.44 -10.05
C GLY A 144 9.19 2.87 -8.76
N LEU A 145 8.62 4.07 -8.73
CA LEU A 145 7.93 4.60 -7.55
C LEU A 145 6.44 4.74 -7.84
N ARG A 146 5.64 4.00 -7.10
CA ARG A 146 4.17 3.98 -7.21
C ARG A 146 3.60 4.19 -5.81
N ILE A 147 3.45 5.48 -5.45
CA ILE A 147 3.23 5.92 -4.07
C ILE A 147 1.85 6.54 -3.93
N LEU A 148 1.05 6.09 -2.96
CA LEU A 148 -0.16 6.77 -2.55
C LEU A 148 0.15 7.90 -1.57
N ASN A 149 -0.50 9.03 -1.77
CA ASN A 149 -0.44 10.18 -0.88
C ASN A 149 -1.76 10.32 -0.12
N HIS A 150 -1.73 10.07 1.18
CA HIS A 150 -2.90 10.21 2.05
C HIS A 150 -3.04 11.63 2.60
N TRP A 151 -4.29 12.04 2.81
CA TRP A 151 -4.63 13.33 3.41
C TRP A 151 -5.17 13.16 4.83
N ASP A 152 -4.65 12.18 5.51
CA ASP A 152 -5.05 11.73 6.84
C ASP A 152 -4.38 12.58 7.92
N ASN A 153 -5.17 13.09 8.86
CA ASN A 153 -4.69 13.88 9.98
C ASN A 153 -4.39 13.00 11.20
N LEU A 154 -3.62 13.52 12.14
CA LEU A 154 -3.22 12.79 13.35
C LEU A 154 -4.39 12.53 14.32
N ASP A 155 -5.47 13.28 14.22
CA ASP A 155 -6.70 13.13 15.00
C ASP A 155 -7.70 12.15 14.40
N GLY A 156 -7.33 11.49 13.28
CA GLY A 156 -8.19 10.53 12.60
C GLY A 156 -9.19 11.14 11.63
N SER A 157 -9.17 12.46 11.43
CA SER A 157 -9.93 13.13 10.38
C SER A 157 -9.19 13.05 9.03
N ILE A 158 -9.89 13.40 7.96
CA ILE A 158 -9.31 13.61 6.64
C ILE A 158 -9.41 15.08 6.29
N GLU A 159 -8.42 15.59 5.60
CA GLU A 159 -8.36 16.99 5.17
C GLU A 159 -9.68 17.44 4.55
N ARG A 160 -10.21 18.57 5.02
CA ARG A 160 -11.45 19.18 4.55
C ARG A 160 -12.69 18.28 4.61
N GLY A 161 -12.63 17.15 5.33
CA GLY A 161 -13.74 16.21 5.48
C GLY A 161 -14.15 15.50 4.18
N TYR A 162 -13.23 15.36 3.23
CA TYR A 162 -13.55 14.82 1.90
C TYR A 162 -14.05 13.37 1.89
N ALA A 163 -13.61 12.53 2.81
CA ALA A 163 -13.97 11.13 2.76
C ALA A 163 -13.88 10.44 4.13
N GLY A 164 -14.92 10.48 4.91
CA GLY A 164 -15.04 9.65 6.09
C GLY A 164 -13.92 9.85 7.13
N LYS A 165 -13.36 8.73 7.59
CA LYS A 165 -12.33 8.70 8.65
C LYS A 165 -11.02 8.12 8.12
N SER A 166 -9.91 8.56 8.73
CA SER A 166 -8.56 8.06 8.43
C SER A 166 -8.46 6.53 8.50
N ILE A 167 -7.68 5.98 7.58
CA ILE A 167 -7.24 4.58 7.66
C ILE A 167 -6.28 4.40 8.86
N PHE A 168 -5.43 5.41 9.12
CA PHE A 168 -4.39 5.38 10.13
C PHE A 168 -4.90 5.97 11.44
N LYS A 169 -5.41 5.10 12.32
CA LYS A 169 -5.92 5.50 13.63
C LYS A 169 -4.79 5.47 14.65
N TRP A 170 -4.11 6.60 14.77
CA TRP A 170 -2.93 6.77 15.61
C TRP A 170 -3.19 6.52 17.10
N GLU A 171 -4.41 6.75 17.57
CA GLU A 171 -4.86 6.50 18.93
C GLU A 171 -4.97 5.00 19.30
N GLU A 172 -5.14 4.14 18.28
CA GLU A 172 -5.19 2.69 18.44
C GLU A 172 -3.79 2.05 18.50
N ILE A 173 -2.72 2.84 18.34
CA ILE A 173 -1.33 2.40 18.45
C ILE A 173 -0.78 2.84 19.81
N LYS A 174 -0.56 1.89 20.69
CA LYS A 174 -0.02 2.12 22.04
C LYS A 174 1.44 1.72 22.10
N LEU A 175 2.31 2.64 22.50
CA LEU A 175 3.73 2.36 22.68
C LEU A 175 3.97 1.68 24.02
N GLY A 176 4.95 0.80 24.08
CA GLY A 176 5.41 0.17 25.30
C GLY A 176 6.15 1.14 26.22
N LYS A 177 6.61 0.64 27.37
CA LYS A 177 7.38 1.41 28.33
C LYS A 177 8.61 2.03 27.64
N ASN A 178 8.89 3.30 27.94
CA ASN A 178 9.98 4.09 27.32
C ASN A 178 9.86 4.28 25.80
N GLY A 179 8.64 4.20 25.24
CA GLY A 179 8.40 4.38 23.81
C GLY A 179 8.95 3.25 22.92
N LYS A 180 9.47 2.18 23.50
CA LYS A 180 10.01 1.03 22.75
C LYS A 180 8.98 -0.07 22.63
N GLY A 181 8.89 -0.66 21.43
CA GLY A 181 7.85 -1.63 21.12
C GLY A 181 6.48 -0.98 21.13
N GLY A 182 5.46 -1.79 21.08
CA GLY A 182 4.08 -1.32 21.15
C GLY A 182 3.09 -2.38 20.68
N SER A 183 1.83 -2.08 20.86
CA SER A 183 0.71 -2.88 20.37
C SER A 183 -0.20 -2.04 19.50
N ILE A 184 -0.92 -2.72 18.66
CA ILE A 184 -1.94 -2.15 17.77
C ILE A 184 -3.24 -2.90 18.02
N SER A 185 -4.38 -2.23 17.95
CA SER A 185 -5.66 -2.92 18.04
C SER A 185 -5.81 -3.95 16.91
N LYS A 186 -6.53 -5.03 17.18
CA LYS A 186 -6.81 -6.04 16.15
C LYS A 186 -7.54 -5.42 14.96
N SER A 187 -8.49 -4.55 15.22
CA SER A 187 -9.26 -3.86 14.16
C SER A 187 -8.35 -3.05 13.22
N LEU A 188 -7.43 -2.26 13.79
CA LEU A 188 -6.49 -1.48 12.98
C LEU A 188 -5.47 -2.39 12.27
N HIS A 189 -4.99 -3.43 12.93
CA HIS A 189 -4.09 -4.40 12.32
C HIS A 189 -4.73 -5.04 11.07
N ASP A 190 -5.94 -5.57 11.20
CA ASP A 190 -6.65 -6.24 10.11
C ASP A 190 -6.94 -5.26 8.96
N ARG A 191 -7.27 -4.01 9.28
CA ARG A 191 -7.43 -2.93 8.29
C ARG A 191 -6.14 -2.64 7.54
N LEU A 192 -5.00 -2.57 8.23
CA LEU A 192 -3.70 -2.35 7.59
C LEU A 192 -3.27 -3.53 6.72
N ILE A 193 -3.59 -4.76 7.11
CA ILE A 193 -3.38 -5.94 6.26
C ILE A 193 -4.24 -5.85 5.00
N THR A 194 -5.53 -5.52 5.14
CA THR A 194 -6.42 -5.33 3.98
C THR A 194 -5.90 -4.23 3.05
N TYR A 195 -5.47 -3.11 3.61
CA TYR A 195 -4.85 -2.01 2.88
C TYR A 195 -3.58 -2.46 2.13
N ALA A 196 -2.69 -3.21 2.81
CA ALA A 196 -1.45 -3.70 2.23
C ALA A 196 -1.71 -4.69 1.08
N ARG A 197 -2.66 -5.63 1.25
CA ARG A 197 -3.08 -6.58 0.22
C ARG A 197 -3.62 -5.85 -1.01
N ALA A 198 -4.55 -4.91 -0.81
CA ALA A 198 -5.14 -4.15 -1.91
C ALA A 198 -4.07 -3.37 -2.70
N ASN A 199 -3.15 -2.70 -2.01
CA ASN A 199 -2.08 -1.94 -2.67
C ASN A 199 -1.09 -2.83 -3.40
N ALA A 200 -0.61 -3.90 -2.75
CA ALA A 200 0.31 -4.84 -3.37
C ALA A 200 -0.30 -5.53 -4.61
N SER A 201 -1.61 -5.80 -4.58
CA SER A 201 -2.31 -6.40 -5.72
C SER A 201 -2.37 -5.50 -6.96
N LEU A 202 -2.13 -4.22 -6.79
CA LEU A 202 -2.01 -3.22 -7.86
C LEU A 202 -0.56 -2.77 -8.10
N GLY A 203 0.40 -3.41 -7.43
CA GLY A 203 1.82 -3.06 -7.54
C GLY A 203 2.19 -1.72 -6.90
N ILE A 204 1.36 -1.15 -6.02
CA ILE A 204 1.71 0.04 -5.23
C ILE A 204 2.79 -0.32 -4.22
N ASN A 205 3.90 0.43 -4.23
CA ASN A 205 5.08 0.13 -3.43
C ASN A 205 5.48 1.23 -2.42
N GLY A 206 4.61 2.22 -2.22
CA GLY A 206 4.83 3.26 -1.24
C GLY A 206 3.54 3.90 -0.73
N SER A 207 3.60 4.43 0.49
CA SER A 207 2.49 5.13 1.13
C SER A 207 2.98 6.28 1.97
N VAL A 208 2.52 7.50 1.68
CA VAL A 208 2.66 8.66 2.55
C VAL A 208 1.50 8.62 3.54
N LEU A 209 1.80 8.43 4.84
CA LEU A 209 0.81 8.06 5.85
C LEU A 209 -0.02 9.23 6.39
N ASN A 210 0.36 10.46 6.10
CA ASN A 210 -0.29 11.63 6.68
C ASN A 210 -0.42 12.78 5.69
N ASN A 211 -1.34 13.68 6.04
CA ASN A 211 -1.68 14.86 5.27
C ASN A 211 -0.47 15.75 4.98
N VAL A 212 -0.45 16.35 3.80
CA VAL A 212 0.55 17.35 3.38
C VAL A 212 0.53 18.62 4.22
N ASN A 213 -0.60 18.96 4.85
CA ASN A 213 -0.71 19.98 5.91
C ASN A 213 -0.23 19.39 7.24
N ALA A 214 1.04 18.97 7.25
CA ALA A 214 1.59 18.10 8.26
C ALA A 214 1.76 18.80 9.62
N SER A 215 1.35 18.12 10.69
CA SER A 215 1.66 18.53 12.04
C SER A 215 3.15 18.29 12.36
N PRO A 216 3.84 19.28 12.98
CA PRO A 216 5.22 19.06 13.47
C PRO A 216 5.35 17.86 14.42
N LYS A 217 4.28 17.47 15.13
CA LYS A 217 4.23 16.31 16.03
C LYS A 217 4.65 15.01 15.33
N MET A 218 4.46 14.90 14.01
CA MET A 218 4.88 13.73 13.24
C MET A 218 6.39 13.46 13.39
N MET A 219 7.21 14.49 13.64
CA MET A 219 8.67 14.36 13.85
C MET A 219 9.05 14.04 15.30
N THR A 220 8.12 13.81 16.19
CA THR A 220 8.43 13.36 17.56
C THR A 220 8.80 11.87 17.60
N ALA A 221 9.56 11.47 18.62
CA ALA A 221 9.91 10.07 18.83
C ALA A 221 8.68 9.18 19.01
N GLU A 222 7.62 9.71 19.63
CA GLU A 222 6.34 9.00 19.78
C GLU A 222 5.77 8.59 18.42
N TYR A 223 5.56 9.55 17.52
CA TYR A 223 4.96 9.26 16.22
C TYR A 223 5.88 8.42 15.32
N ILE A 224 7.20 8.65 15.34
CA ILE A 224 8.14 7.81 14.59
C ILE A 224 8.08 6.34 15.05
N ASN A 225 7.92 6.08 16.35
CA ASN A 225 7.75 4.72 16.84
C ASN A 225 6.37 4.12 16.45
N LYS A 226 5.30 4.91 16.39
CA LYS A 226 4.01 4.47 15.85
C LYS A 226 4.13 4.15 14.34
N VAL A 227 4.81 4.99 13.57
CA VAL A 227 5.10 4.75 12.14
C VAL A 227 5.88 3.45 11.95
N LYS A 228 6.85 3.13 12.81
CA LYS A 228 7.58 1.85 12.78
C LYS A 228 6.64 0.65 12.84
N ILE A 229 5.61 0.70 13.68
CA ILE A 229 4.64 -0.40 13.81
C ILE A 229 3.88 -0.58 12.48
N ILE A 230 3.40 0.51 11.88
CA ILE A 230 2.76 0.49 10.57
C ILE A 230 3.73 -0.02 9.50
N ALA A 231 4.96 0.50 9.46
CA ALA A 231 5.98 0.09 8.49
C ALA A 231 6.25 -1.43 8.55
N ASN A 232 6.30 -2.01 9.74
CA ASN A 232 6.52 -3.44 9.91
C ASN A 232 5.37 -4.30 9.36
N ILE A 233 4.13 -3.77 9.33
CA ILE A 233 2.96 -4.44 8.75
C ILE A 233 2.98 -4.33 7.22
N LEU A 234 3.35 -3.16 6.69
CA LEU A 234 3.31 -2.89 5.24
C LEU A 234 4.51 -3.46 4.48
N ARG A 235 5.69 -3.51 5.12
CA ARG A 235 6.95 -3.96 4.50
C ARG A 235 6.88 -5.34 3.86
N PRO A 236 6.26 -6.37 4.45
CA PRO A 236 6.16 -7.69 3.82
C PRO A 236 5.37 -7.68 2.50
N TYR A 237 4.58 -6.65 2.27
CA TYR A 237 3.82 -6.42 1.03
C TYR A 237 4.56 -5.53 0.03
N GLY A 238 5.82 -5.20 0.30
CA GLY A 238 6.66 -4.35 -0.57
C GLY A 238 6.37 -2.85 -0.46
N ILE A 239 5.57 -2.43 0.53
CA ILE A 239 5.14 -1.04 0.66
C ILE A 239 6.05 -0.32 1.65
N ARG A 240 6.80 0.66 1.15
CA ARG A 240 7.59 1.58 1.97
C ARG A 240 6.72 2.69 2.54
N VAL A 241 7.04 3.13 3.75
CA VAL A 241 6.37 4.28 4.36
C VAL A 241 7.14 5.56 4.09
N TYR A 242 6.38 6.60 3.82
CA TYR A 242 6.82 7.98 3.65
C TYR A 242 6.02 8.86 4.60
N LEU A 243 6.53 10.04 4.92
CA LEU A 243 5.82 11.00 5.77
C LEU A 243 5.78 12.37 5.11
N SER A 244 4.63 13.02 5.18
CA SER A 244 4.56 14.45 4.98
C SER A 244 5.11 15.17 6.20
N ILE A 245 5.88 16.23 5.98
CA ILE A 245 6.48 17.01 7.05
C ILE A 245 6.07 18.48 7.01
N ASN A 246 5.98 19.09 8.17
CA ASN A 246 5.95 20.54 8.28
C ASN A 246 7.38 21.06 8.17
N PHE A 247 7.62 21.97 7.23
CA PHE A 247 8.95 22.50 6.96
C PHE A 247 9.60 23.18 8.19
N ALA A 248 8.78 23.84 9.00
CA ALA A 248 9.23 24.50 10.22
C ALA A 248 9.27 23.60 11.46
N SER A 249 9.21 22.26 11.30
CA SER A 249 9.24 21.32 12.45
C SER A 249 10.33 21.59 13.47
N PRO A 250 11.60 21.89 13.11
CA PRO A 250 12.65 22.16 14.11
C PRO A 250 12.33 23.37 14.98
N MET A 251 11.76 24.42 14.41
CA MET A 251 11.34 25.63 15.14
C MET A 251 10.06 25.36 15.94
N ALA A 252 9.05 24.77 15.33
CA ALA A 252 7.76 24.49 15.96
C ALA A 252 7.85 23.52 17.16
N LEU A 253 8.87 22.64 17.15
CA LEU A 253 9.18 21.74 18.26
C LEU A 253 10.17 22.33 19.28
N GLY A 254 10.57 23.59 19.13
CA GLY A 254 11.41 24.32 20.09
C GLY A 254 12.90 24.00 20.02
N TYR A 255 13.39 23.35 18.96
CA TYR A 255 14.82 23.00 18.83
C TYR A 255 15.66 24.11 18.19
N THR A 256 15.05 24.95 17.37
CA THR A 256 15.73 26.08 16.70
C THR A 256 14.88 27.35 16.83
N LYS A 257 15.50 28.53 16.64
CA LYS A 257 14.79 29.81 16.65
C LYS A 257 14.26 30.20 15.26
N THR A 258 14.63 29.45 14.24
CA THR A 258 14.29 29.68 12.83
C THR A 258 14.10 28.36 12.13
N ALA A 259 13.48 28.35 10.95
CA ALA A 259 13.49 27.22 10.02
C ALA A 259 14.18 27.60 8.69
N ASP A 260 15.00 28.66 8.65
CA ASP A 260 15.80 29.03 7.48
C ASP A 260 16.65 27.83 7.01
N PRO A 261 16.46 27.34 5.77
CA PRO A 261 17.20 26.17 5.27
C PRO A 261 18.72 26.36 5.17
N LEU A 262 19.20 27.60 5.21
CA LEU A 262 20.63 27.90 5.21
C LEU A 262 21.21 28.02 6.64
N ASP A 263 20.39 28.03 7.67
CA ASP A 263 20.86 28.01 9.06
C ASP A 263 21.47 26.64 9.39
N LYS A 264 22.72 26.66 9.88
CA LYS A 264 23.45 25.43 10.19
C LYS A 264 22.80 24.56 11.26
N LYS A 265 22.12 25.16 12.26
CA LYS A 265 21.45 24.41 13.32
C LYS A 265 20.20 23.71 12.77
N VAL A 266 19.47 24.34 11.85
CA VAL A 266 18.33 23.75 11.15
C VAL A 266 18.78 22.57 10.30
N GLN A 267 19.85 22.73 9.50
CA GLN A 267 20.45 21.66 8.70
C GLN A 267 20.92 20.48 9.57
N GLN A 268 21.58 20.75 10.68
CA GLN A 268 22.03 19.73 11.62
C GLN A 268 20.86 18.99 12.28
N TRP A 269 19.79 19.72 12.62
CA TRP A 269 18.60 19.09 13.19
C TRP A 269 17.95 18.10 12.20
N TRP A 270 17.78 18.47 10.95
CA TRP A 270 17.22 17.58 9.93
C TRP A 270 18.13 16.36 9.68
N LYS A 271 19.46 16.53 9.61
CA LYS A 271 20.40 15.41 9.50
C LYS A 271 20.31 14.46 10.69
N LYS A 272 20.23 15.00 11.90
CA LYS A 272 20.04 14.19 13.12
C LYS A 272 18.69 13.48 13.11
N LYS A 273 17.62 14.17 12.73
CA LYS A 273 16.27 13.60 12.66
C LYS A 273 16.20 12.48 11.61
N ALA A 274 16.76 12.66 10.44
CA ALA A 274 16.85 11.61 9.41
C ALA A 274 17.61 10.39 9.98
N LYS A 275 18.75 10.58 10.62
CA LYS A 275 19.49 9.48 11.26
C LYS A 275 18.64 8.71 12.27
N GLU A 276 17.86 9.39 13.11
CA GLU A 276 16.96 8.79 14.10
C GLU A 276 15.86 7.97 13.41
N ILE A 277 15.27 8.51 12.33
CA ILE A 277 14.20 7.84 11.58
C ILE A 277 14.74 6.57 10.92
N TYR A 278 15.85 6.64 10.19
CA TYR A 278 16.42 5.47 9.52
C TYR A 278 16.99 4.42 10.49
N ALA A 279 17.45 4.83 11.66
CA ALA A 279 17.79 3.88 12.74
C ALA A 279 16.56 3.14 13.28
N THR A 280 15.38 3.76 13.20
CA THR A 280 14.11 3.20 13.68
C THR A 280 13.38 2.41 12.59
N ILE A 281 13.42 2.90 11.34
CA ILE A 281 12.75 2.37 10.15
C ILE A 281 13.79 2.34 9.02
N PRO A 282 14.61 1.27 8.90
CA PRO A 282 15.74 1.24 7.98
C PRO A 282 15.39 1.42 6.50
N ASP A 283 14.18 1.04 6.11
CA ASP A 283 13.62 1.14 4.77
C ASP A 283 12.70 2.35 4.57
N PHE A 284 12.76 3.35 5.47
CA PHE A 284 11.96 4.57 5.33
C PHE A 284 12.19 5.22 3.97
N GLY A 285 11.10 5.56 3.26
CA GLY A 285 11.20 6.02 1.87
C GLY A 285 11.64 7.47 1.71
N GLY A 286 11.28 8.34 2.66
CA GLY A 286 11.59 9.77 2.58
C GLY A 286 10.42 10.67 2.93
N PHE A 287 10.51 11.93 2.53
CA PHE A 287 9.54 12.96 2.92
C PHE A 287 8.78 13.54 1.73
N LEU A 288 7.50 13.84 1.98
CA LEU A 288 6.69 14.72 1.15
C LEU A 288 6.60 16.09 1.82
N VAL A 289 6.80 17.14 1.05
CA VAL A 289 6.85 18.52 1.55
C VAL A 289 5.88 19.40 0.78
N LYS A 290 4.99 20.06 1.50
CA LYS A 290 4.21 21.20 1.04
C LYS A 290 4.80 22.45 1.71
N ALA A 291 5.29 23.39 0.92
CA ALA A 291 5.96 24.57 1.43
C ALA A 291 5.43 25.84 0.77
N ASN A 292 5.31 26.92 1.57
CA ASN A 292 4.80 28.23 1.13
C ASN A 292 3.46 28.18 0.37
N SER A 293 2.55 27.35 0.85
CA SER A 293 1.24 27.19 0.24
C SER A 293 0.17 26.92 1.30
N GLU A 294 -0.98 27.61 1.19
CA GLU A 294 -2.16 27.43 2.07
C GLU A 294 -1.78 27.41 3.57
N GLY A 295 -0.98 28.40 4.00
CA GLY A 295 -0.55 28.54 5.40
C GLY A 295 0.54 27.57 5.87
N GLN A 296 1.06 26.72 5.00
CA GLN A 296 2.20 25.90 5.37
C GLN A 296 3.51 26.68 5.23
N PRO A 297 4.40 26.63 6.26
CA PRO A 297 5.67 27.33 6.22
C PRO A 297 6.62 26.75 5.18
N GLY A 298 7.53 27.59 4.69
CA GLY A 298 8.49 27.18 3.70
C GLY A 298 9.71 28.10 3.61
N PRO A 299 10.60 27.85 2.65
CA PRO A 299 11.81 28.63 2.44
C PRO A 299 11.54 30.12 2.17
N GLY A 300 10.44 30.42 1.48
CA GLY A 300 10.04 31.79 1.15
C GLY A 300 9.86 32.70 2.36
N ASP A 301 9.48 32.15 3.52
CA ASP A 301 9.35 32.88 4.79
C ASP A 301 10.70 33.45 5.27
N TYR A 302 11.79 32.96 4.71
CA TYR A 302 13.19 33.34 5.01
C TYR A 302 13.91 33.97 3.80
N HIS A 303 13.17 34.39 2.77
CA HIS A 303 13.72 34.87 1.50
C HIS A 303 14.67 33.86 0.83
N ARG A 304 14.33 32.57 0.92
CA ARG A 304 15.06 31.45 0.29
C ARG A 304 14.20 30.84 -0.81
N THR A 305 14.89 30.17 -1.73
CA THR A 305 14.22 29.46 -2.83
C THR A 305 13.67 28.09 -2.38
N HIS A 306 12.71 27.56 -3.13
CA HIS A 306 12.28 26.17 -2.96
C HIS A 306 13.43 25.17 -3.10
N ALA A 307 14.41 25.47 -3.97
CA ALA A 307 15.63 24.67 -4.15
C ALA A 307 16.48 24.60 -2.87
N ASP A 308 16.64 25.72 -2.16
CA ASP A 308 17.37 25.74 -0.90
C ASP A 308 16.75 24.81 0.14
N GLY A 309 15.41 24.86 0.27
CA GLY A 309 14.67 23.99 1.19
C GLY A 309 14.71 22.52 0.78
N ALA A 310 14.48 22.23 -0.50
CA ALA A 310 14.50 20.87 -1.01
C ALA A 310 15.88 20.23 -0.88
N ASN A 311 16.96 20.96 -1.22
CA ASN A 311 18.34 20.49 -1.12
C ASN A 311 18.74 20.21 0.33
N MET A 312 18.36 21.09 1.27
CA MET A 312 18.62 20.86 2.70
C MET A 312 18.04 19.51 3.18
N LEU A 313 16.80 19.22 2.81
CA LEU A 313 16.15 17.97 3.20
C LEU A 313 16.71 16.77 2.43
N ALA A 314 17.00 16.93 1.13
CA ALA A 314 17.63 15.89 0.33
C ALA A 314 19.00 15.49 0.89
N ASP A 315 19.82 16.45 1.28
CA ASP A 315 21.12 16.20 1.93
C ASP A 315 20.97 15.43 3.26
N ALA A 316 19.86 15.61 3.97
CA ALA A 316 19.60 14.90 5.21
C ALA A 316 19.25 13.42 4.99
N VAL A 317 18.49 13.08 3.93
CA VAL A 317 18.01 11.72 3.68
C VAL A 317 18.88 10.94 2.69
N LYS A 318 19.66 11.61 1.83
CA LYS A 318 20.54 11.03 0.81
C LYS A 318 21.46 9.91 1.32
N PRO A 319 22.10 10.02 2.51
CA PRO A 319 22.97 8.95 3.02
C PRO A 319 22.27 7.61 3.24
N TYR A 320 20.93 7.61 3.28
CA TYR A 320 20.10 6.45 3.56
C TYR A 320 19.31 5.99 2.32
N GLY A 321 19.51 6.64 1.17
CA GLY A 321 18.74 6.35 -0.05
C GLY A 321 17.30 6.86 -0.03
N GLY A 322 16.97 7.79 0.86
CA GLY A 322 15.66 8.43 0.91
C GLY A 322 15.48 9.49 -0.17
N ILE A 323 14.21 9.79 -0.46
CA ILE A 323 13.83 10.80 -1.46
C ILE A 323 13.05 11.95 -0.81
N ILE A 324 13.08 13.10 -1.48
CA ILE A 324 12.22 14.24 -1.17
C ILE A 324 11.24 14.44 -2.32
N MET A 325 9.95 14.37 -2.01
CA MET A 325 8.85 14.71 -2.91
C MET A 325 8.43 16.15 -2.58
N TRP A 326 8.90 17.11 -3.38
CA TRP A 326 8.64 18.52 -3.13
C TRP A 326 7.47 19.00 -3.97
N ARG A 327 6.41 19.46 -3.30
CA ARG A 327 5.27 20.06 -3.99
C ARG A 327 5.57 21.53 -4.27
N SER A 328 5.87 21.84 -5.52
CA SER A 328 6.03 23.20 -5.99
C SER A 328 4.67 23.74 -6.45
N PHE A 329 4.19 24.79 -5.80
CA PHE A 329 2.97 25.50 -6.21
C PHE A 329 3.35 26.79 -6.92
N VAL A 330 2.66 27.05 -8.02
CA VAL A 330 2.86 28.26 -8.83
C VAL A 330 1.81 29.29 -8.43
N TYR A 331 1.62 29.51 -7.13
CA TYR A 331 0.85 30.63 -6.63
C TYR A 331 1.87 31.68 -6.20
N GLY A 332 2.19 32.60 -7.08
CA GLY A 332 3.06 33.71 -6.80
C GLY A 332 2.52 34.96 -7.43
#